data_85e18ce3958abc988ebfe3274b1aca6e
#
_entry.id   85e18ce3958abc988ebfe3274b1aca6e
#
_cell.length_a   1.000
_cell.length_b   1.000
_cell.length_c   1.000
_cell.angle_alpha   90.00
_cell.angle_beta   90.00
_cell.angle_gamma   90.00
#
_symmetry.space_group_name_H-M   'P 1'
#
loop_
_entity.id
_entity.type
_entity.pdbx_description
1 polymer ?
#
loop_
_entity_poly.entity_id
_entity_poly.type
_entity_poly.pdbx_seq_one_letter_code
_entity_poly.pdbx_strand_id
1 'polypeptide(L)'
;MLFRSIDVAMEPISWGKVHPDVISVQAMLKDAGFQVPEINMKAYMKARAMTQEFIDDFLGYFMDPTNKHMSSLLLKCGLPGGMMGSMMADLKGVHSGINLILRGKNEPELSIDDLLVMLFDEVEYVWPKLGYPPLVTPFSQYVKNVALMNVMSLIKGEERWTMIDNHTWDMILGKSGRLPGALAPEIIALAKEKGYEFTDEDPQKNYPDQLDEYRKEMTENGWDFGQDDEELFELADRKSVV
;
A
#
# COMPACT_ATOMS: atom_id res chain seq x y z
N MET A 1 -7.35 -16.69 -12.74
CA MET A 1 -6.06 -16.57 -12.05
C MET A 1 -6.10 -17.47 -10.83
N LEU A 2 -5.20 -18.44 -10.73
CA LEU A 2 -5.15 -19.35 -9.59
C LEU A 2 -4.11 -18.78 -8.61
N PHE A 3 -4.55 -18.26 -7.48
CA PHE A 3 -3.65 -17.90 -6.40
C PHE A 3 -3.06 -19.19 -5.81
N ARG A 4 -1.74 -19.23 -5.65
CA ARG A 4 -1.02 -20.38 -5.07
C ARG A 4 -0.73 -20.20 -3.59
N SER A 5 -0.69 -18.96 -3.11
CA SER A 5 -0.38 -18.60 -1.74
C SER A 5 -1.08 -17.31 -1.36
N ILE A 6 -1.32 -17.14 -0.07
CA ILE A 6 -1.88 -15.93 0.53
C ILE A 6 -1.02 -15.62 1.76
N ASP A 7 -0.60 -14.37 1.87
CA ASP A 7 0.11 -13.90 3.05
C ASP A 7 -0.86 -13.62 4.18
N VAL A 8 -0.55 -14.13 5.35
CA VAL A 8 -1.37 -14.03 6.55
C VAL A 8 -0.48 -13.73 7.76
N ALA A 9 -1.09 -13.26 8.83
CA ALA A 9 -0.44 -13.09 10.11
C ALA A 9 -0.90 -14.16 11.12
N MET A 10 -0.40 -14.08 12.34
CA MET A 10 -0.76 -14.95 13.44
C MET A 10 -0.99 -14.11 14.70
N GLU A 11 -1.97 -14.48 15.52
CA GLU A 11 -2.09 -13.89 16.85
C GLU A 11 -0.80 -14.08 17.68
N PRO A 12 -0.42 -13.07 18.48
CA PRO A 12 -1.14 -11.84 18.80
C PRO A 12 -0.80 -10.64 17.89
N ILE A 13 -0.03 -10.84 16.83
CA ILE A 13 0.42 -9.81 15.89
C ILE A 13 -0.38 -9.76 14.60
N SER A 14 -1.60 -10.30 14.59
CA SER A 14 -2.55 -10.21 13.49
C SER A 14 -3.55 -9.07 13.67
N TRP A 15 -4.26 -8.73 12.60
CA TRP A 15 -5.28 -7.68 12.54
C TRP A 15 -4.76 -6.25 12.72
N GLY A 16 -5.62 -5.31 12.89
CA GLY A 16 -5.25 -3.90 12.96
C GLY A 16 -4.64 -3.42 11.64
N LYS A 17 -3.37 -3.04 11.67
CA LYS A 17 -2.61 -2.55 10.50
C LYS A 17 -1.83 -3.64 9.75
N VAL A 18 -1.96 -4.88 10.16
CA VAL A 18 -1.29 -6.03 9.56
C VAL A 18 -2.28 -6.99 8.91
N HIS A 19 -1.78 -8.11 8.39
CA HIS A 19 -2.62 -9.13 7.76
C HIS A 19 -3.59 -9.78 8.76
N PRO A 20 -4.71 -10.33 8.28
CA PRO A 20 -5.62 -11.09 9.13
C PRO A 20 -4.97 -12.37 9.64
N ASP A 21 -5.52 -12.89 10.72
CA ASP A 21 -5.06 -14.15 11.32
C ASP A 21 -5.30 -15.34 10.40
N VAL A 22 -4.33 -16.25 10.34
CA VAL A 22 -4.35 -17.42 9.47
C VAL A 22 -5.54 -18.34 9.72
N ILE A 23 -6.01 -18.47 10.97
CA ILE A 23 -7.17 -19.30 11.31
C ILE A 23 -8.44 -18.69 10.75
N SER A 24 -8.59 -17.38 10.88
CA SER A 24 -9.73 -16.64 10.34
C SER A 24 -9.78 -16.75 8.82
N VAL A 25 -8.64 -16.55 8.14
CA VAL A 25 -8.56 -16.67 6.68
C VAL A 25 -8.84 -18.11 6.23
N GLN A 26 -8.31 -19.11 6.93
CA GLN A 26 -8.62 -20.51 6.65
C GLN A 26 -10.12 -20.78 6.73
N ALA A 27 -10.77 -20.31 7.81
CA ALA A 27 -12.21 -20.51 8.00
C ALA A 27 -13.01 -19.83 6.87
N MET A 28 -12.69 -18.59 6.51
CA MET A 28 -13.35 -17.85 5.43
C MET A 28 -13.17 -18.53 4.07
N LEU A 29 -11.98 -19.04 3.77
CA LEU A 29 -11.71 -19.74 2.51
C LEU A 29 -12.44 -21.07 2.44
N LYS A 30 -12.49 -21.85 3.54
CA LYS A 30 -13.28 -23.09 3.62
C LYS A 30 -14.77 -22.82 3.41
N ASP A 31 -15.30 -21.78 4.04
CA ASP A 31 -16.70 -21.38 3.91
C ASP A 31 -17.03 -20.93 2.47
N ALA A 32 -16.08 -20.29 1.80
CA ALA A 32 -16.17 -19.95 0.38
C ALA A 32 -15.97 -21.14 -0.58
N GLY A 33 -15.75 -22.36 -0.08
CA GLY A 33 -15.62 -23.57 -0.87
C GLY A 33 -14.20 -23.88 -1.37
N PHE A 34 -13.18 -23.17 -0.89
CA PHE A 34 -11.79 -23.47 -1.26
C PHE A 34 -11.21 -24.61 -0.44
N GLN A 35 -10.37 -25.41 -1.08
CA GLN A 35 -9.54 -26.39 -0.40
C GLN A 35 -8.27 -25.72 0.10
N VAL A 36 -8.07 -25.73 1.41
CA VAL A 36 -6.91 -25.12 2.07
C VAL A 36 -6.27 -26.12 3.03
N PRO A 37 -4.94 -26.04 3.23
CA PRO A 37 -4.25 -26.92 4.16
C PRO A 37 -4.79 -26.79 5.57
N GLU A 38 -4.75 -27.91 6.32
CA GLU A 38 -5.09 -27.90 7.75
C GLU A 38 -3.97 -27.28 8.57
N ILE A 39 -4.34 -26.44 9.53
CA ILE A 39 -3.41 -25.80 10.45
C ILE A 39 -3.15 -26.74 11.63
N ASN A 40 -1.88 -26.98 11.96
CA ASN A 40 -1.52 -27.67 13.17
C ASN A 40 -1.78 -26.76 14.39
N MET A 41 -2.95 -26.87 14.99
CA MET A 41 -3.38 -26.03 16.10
C MET A 41 -2.46 -26.10 17.32
N LYS A 42 -1.83 -27.25 17.57
CA LYS A 42 -0.86 -27.38 18.68
C LYS A 42 0.41 -26.55 18.42
N ALA A 43 0.93 -26.59 17.20
CA ALA A 43 2.06 -25.76 16.79
C ALA A 43 1.69 -24.26 16.79
N TYR A 44 0.52 -23.93 16.26
CA TYR A 44 0.00 -22.57 16.27
C TYR A 44 -0.09 -21.99 17.68
N MET A 45 -0.71 -22.71 18.63
CA MET A 45 -0.85 -22.25 20.01
C MET A 45 0.49 -22.11 20.73
N LYS A 46 1.45 -22.98 20.42
CA LYS A 46 2.82 -22.84 20.96
C LYS A 46 3.51 -21.58 20.42
N ALA A 47 3.45 -21.36 19.11
CA ALA A 47 4.03 -20.19 18.49
C ALA A 47 3.37 -18.89 19.01
N ARG A 48 2.02 -18.89 19.13
CA ARG A 48 1.27 -17.77 19.72
C ARG A 48 1.73 -17.44 21.14
N ALA A 49 1.89 -18.45 21.99
CA ALA A 49 2.33 -18.24 23.37
C ALA A 49 3.74 -17.66 23.44
N MET A 50 4.68 -18.19 22.64
CA MET A 50 6.04 -17.65 22.56
C MET A 50 6.08 -16.21 22.02
N THR A 51 5.26 -15.90 21.05
CA THR A 51 5.16 -14.53 20.50
C THR A 51 4.56 -13.56 21.53
N GLN A 52 3.57 -14.01 22.31
CA GLN A 52 2.98 -13.21 23.38
C GLN A 52 4.01 -12.91 24.49
N GLU A 53 4.75 -13.92 24.92
CA GLU A 53 5.83 -13.76 25.89
C GLU A 53 6.87 -12.72 25.43
N PHE A 54 7.31 -12.82 24.18
CA PHE A 54 8.22 -11.85 23.59
C PHE A 54 7.64 -10.43 23.55
N ILE A 55 6.35 -10.28 23.23
CA ILE A 55 5.67 -8.96 23.24
C ILE A 55 5.62 -8.41 24.65
N ASP A 56 5.26 -9.22 25.64
CA ASP A 56 5.10 -8.79 27.02
C ASP A 56 6.46 -8.38 27.62
N ASP A 57 7.52 -9.11 27.31
CA ASP A 57 8.85 -8.85 27.84
C ASP A 57 9.59 -7.70 27.14
N PHE A 58 9.36 -7.52 25.84
CA PHE A 58 10.18 -6.63 25.04
C PHE A 58 9.40 -5.58 24.25
N LEU A 59 8.41 -5.96 23.47
CA LEU A 59 7.74 -5.04 22.55
C LEU A 59 6.74 -4.10 23.21
N GLY A 60 6.27 -4.40 24.41
CA GLY A 60 5.30 -3.56 25.13
C GLY A 60 5.75 -2.09 25.31
N TYR A 61 7.04 -1.87 25.38
CA TYR A 61 7.63 -0.52 25.49
C TYR A 61 7.61 0.26 24.17
N PHE A 62 7.51 -0.39 23.03
CA PHE A 62 7.59 0.19 21.70
C PHE A 62 6.24 0.24 20.98
N MET A 63 5.22 -0.41 21.52
CA MET A 63 3.90 -0.45 20.92
C MET A 63 3.08 0.79 21.28
N ASP A 64 2.74 1.58 20.27
CA ASP A 64 1.79 2.68 20.43
C ASP A 64 0.37 2.09 20.68
N PRO A 65 -0.26 2.35 21.83
CA PRO A 65 -1.59 1.86 22.13
C PRO A 65 -2.67 2.34 21.16
N THR A 66 -2.44 3.45 20.45
CA THR A 66 -3.34 3.94 19.39
C THR A 66 -3.38 3.04 18.16
N ASN A 67 -2.45 2.11 18.03
CA ASN A 67 -2.42 1.15 16.92
C ASN A 67 -3.43 0.00 17.05
N LYS A 68 -4.12 -0.11 18.18
CA LYS A 68 -5.06 -1.23 18.47
C LYS A 68 -6.43 -1.11 17.80
N HIS A 69 -6.72 0.02 17.17
CA HIS A 69 -8.05 0.30 16.64
C HIS A 69 -8.04 0.30 15.10
N MET A 70 -9.13 -0.17 14.49
CA MET A 70 -9.50 0.06 13.07
C MET A 70 -9.57 -1.15 12.13
N SER A 71 -9.48 -2.39 12.58
CA SER A 71 -9.62 -3.55 11.70
C SER A 71 -10.93 -3.56 10.90
N SER A 72 -12.05 -3.16 11.54
CA SER A 72 -13.37 -3.13 10.88
C SER A 72 -13.50 -2.03 9.83
N LEU A 73 -12.88 -0.87 10.05
CA LEU A 73 -12.85 0.22 9.06
C LEU A 73 -12.03 -0.18 7.82
N LEU A 74 -10.90 -0.83 8.02
CA LEU A 74 -10.07 -1.34 6.91
C LEU A 74 -10.81 -2.38 6.07
N LEU A 75 -11.59 -3.26 6.71
CA LEU A 75 -12.41 -4.26 6.00
C LEU A 75 -13.48 -3.60 5.13
N LYS A 76 -14.10 -2.51 5.58
CA LYS A 76 -15.10 -1.78 4.80
C LYS A 76 -14.51 -1.25 3.49
N CYS A 77 -13.32 -0.66 3.53
CA CYS A 77 -12.70 0.01 2.38
C CYS A 77 -11.79 -0.90 1.56
N GLY A 78 -11.48 -2.12 2.03
CA GLY A 78 -10.52 -3.01 1.38
C GLY A 78 -9.08 -2.50 1.37
N LEU A 79 -8.73 -1.58 2.30
CA LEU A 79 -7.43 -0.94 2.33
C LEU A 79 -6.38 -1.80 3.06
N PRO A 80 -5.13 -1.85 2.56
CA PRO A 80 -4.03 -2.48 3.26
C PRO A 80 -3.69 -1.77 4.57
N GLY A 81 -3.39 -2.54 5.62
CA GLY A 81 -3.06 -2.00 6.93
C GLY A 81 -1.87 -1.05 6.95
N GLY A 82 -0.85 -1.30 6.12
CA GLY A 82 0.31 -0.40 5.97
C GLY A 82 -0.06 0.99 5.44
N MET A 83 -1.03 1.05 4.53
CA MET A 83 -1.56 2.31 4.01
C MET A 83 -2.22 3.15 5.11
N MET A 84 -2.89 2.49 6.06
CA MET A 84 -3.52 3.13 7.22
C MET A 84 -2.51 3.90 8.08
N GLY A 85 -1.34 3.31 8.33
CA GLY A 85 -0.29 3.97 9.12
C GLY A 85 0.15 5.29 8.51
N SER A 86 0.38 5.31 7.20
CA SER A 86 0.75 6.53 6.48
C SER A 86 -0.39 7.54 6.40
N MET A 87 -1.64 7.10 6.20
CA MET A 87 -2.81 7.98 6.21
C MET A 87 -2.96 8.72 7.54
N MET A 88 -2.82 8.01 8.66
CA MET A 88 -2.89 8.63 9.99
C MET A 88 -1.77 9.65 10.22
N ALA A 89 -0.56 9.39 9.74
CA ALA A 89 0.55 10.33 9.85
C ALA A 89 0.28 11.60 9.02
N ASP A 90 -0.20 11.44 7.79
CA ASP A 90 -0.53 12.56 6.91
C ASP A 90 -1.67 13.41 7.49
N LEU A 91 -2.74 12.78 7.99
CA LEU A 91 -3.86 13.49 8.61
C LEU A 91 -3.43 14.30 9.83
N LYS A 92 -2.58 13.74 10.68
CA LYS A 92 -1.99 14.49 11.82
C LYS A 92 -1.21 15.71 11.34
N GLY A 93 -0.50 15.59 10.21
CA GLY A 93 0.27 16.69 9.63
C GLY A 93 -0.59 17.82 9.06
N VAL A 94 -1.73 17.50 8.46
CA VAL A 94 -2.59 18.51 7.79
C VAL A 94 -3.75 19.02 8.66
N HIS A 95 -4.09 18.34 9.75
CA HIS A 95 -5.27 18.62 10.58
C HIS A 95 -5.37 20.07 11.04
N SER A 96 -4.29 20.63 11.58
CA SER A 96 -4.28 22.02 12.05
C SER A 96 -4.50 23.02 10.91
N GLY A 97 -3.92 22.77 9.74
CA GLY A 97 -4.10 23.59 8.55
C GLY A 97 -5.53 23.55 8.01
N ILE A 98 -6.14 22.37 8.00
CA ILE A 98 -7.55 22.19 7.60
C ILE A 98 -8.47 22.97 8.53
N ASN A 99 -8.30 22.81 9.84
CA ASN A 99 -9.14 23.52 10.82
C ASN A 99 -8.94 25.05 10.79
N LEU A 100 -7.75 25.53 10.42
CA LEU A 100 -7.55 26.96 10.18
C LEU A 100 -8.38 27.46 8.99
N ILE A 101 -8.48 26.70 7.90
CA ILE A 101 -9.30 27.04 6.73
C ILE A 101 -10.78 27.06 7.12
N LEU A 102 -11.27 26.05 7.87
CA LEU A 102 -12.66 25.95 8.31
C LEU A 102 -13.05 27.11 9.24
N ARG A 103 -12.18 27.49 10.18
CA ARG A 103 -12.37 28.68 11.01
C ARG A 103 -12.51 29.96 10.17
N GLY A 104 -11.68 30.11 9.14
CA GLY A 104 -11.77 31.24 8.21
C GLY A 104 -13.08 31.30 7.44
N LYS A 105 -13.75 30.16 7.28
CA LYS A 105 -15.08 30.03 6.64
C LYS A 105 -16.26 30.09 7.64
N ASN A 106 -16.01 30.19 8.92
CA ASN A 106 -16.98 30.02 9.99
C ASN A 106 -17.67 28.64 9.97
N GLU A 107 -16.94 27.61 9.55
CA GLU A 107 -17.39 26.22 9.57
C GLU A 107 -16.87 25.49 10.82
N PRO A 108 -17.55 24.45 11.31
CA PRO A 108 -17.10 23.67 12.47
C PRO A 108 -15.78 22.97 12.18
N GLU A 109 -14.92 22.87 13.20
CA GLU A 109 -13.68 22.12 13.12
C GLU A 109 -13.96 20.61 12.99
N LEU A 110 -13.10 19.92 12.26
CA LEU A 110 -13.13 18.47 12.08
C LEU A 110 -12.13 17.81 13.03
N SER A 111 -12.53 16.69 13.60
CA SER A 111 -11.59 15.80 14.30
C SER A 111 -10.74 15.00 13.32
N ILE A 112 -9.68 14.35 13.80
CA ILE A 112 -8.88 13.43 12.97
C ILE A 112 -9.74 12.27 12.48
N ASP A 113 -10.70 11.80 13.29
CA ASP A 113 -11.60 10.71 12.92
C ASP A 113 -12.58 11.12 11.82
N ASP A 114 -13.10 12.36 11.85
CA ASP A 114 -13.92 12.90 10.76
C ASP A 114 -13.14 12.97 9.46
N LEU A 115 -11.90 13.48 9.50
CA LEU A 115 -11.02 13.53 8.34
C LEU A 115 -10.66 12.14 7.83
N LEU A 116 -10.49 11.17 8.72
CA LEU A 116 -10.23 9.80 8.34
C LEU A 116 -11.39 9.17 7.58
N VAL A 117 -12.62 9.39 8.04
CA VAL A 117 -13.83 8.93 7.34
C VAL A 117 -13.92 9.56 5.96
N MET A 118 -13.71 10.89 5.85
CA MET A 118 -13.68 11.59 4.56
C MET A 118 -12.61 11.04 3.62
N LEU A 119 -11.44 10.73 4.16
CA LEU A 119 -10.34 10.18 3.37
C LEU A 119 -10.65 8.75 2.88
N PHE A 120 -11.30 7.92 3.70
CA PHE A 120 -11.73 6.59 3.27
C PHE A 120 -12.77 6.67 2.15
N ASP A 121 -13.77 7.51 2.29
CA ASP A 121 -14.79 7.70 1.27
C ASP A 121 -14.16 8.21 -0.04
N GLU A 122 -13.17 9.09 0.07
CA GLU A 122 -12.47 9.61 -1.09
C GLU A 122 -11.53 8.57 -1.73
N VAL A 123 -10.88 7.70 -0.97
CA VAL A 123 -10.10 6.57 -1.54
C VAL A 123 -11.03 5.61 -2.28
N GLU A 124 -12.18 5.28 -1.70
CA GLU A 124 -13.20 4.44 -2.34
C GLU A 124 -13.71 5.05 -3.66
N TYR A 125 -13.80 6.38 -3.72
CA TYR A 125 -14.16 7.12 -4.93
C TYR A 125 -13.04 7.17 -5.97
N VAL A 126 -11.79 7.41 -5.54
CA VAL A 126 -10.61 7.63 -6.40
C VAL A 126 -10.12 6.32 -7.02
N TRP A 127 -10.01 5.26 -6.24
CA TRP A 127 -9.39 4.02 -6.64
C TRP A 127 -9.94 3.41 -7.94
N PRO A 128 -11.27 3.22 -8.09
CA PRO A 128 -11.84 2.74 -9.36
C PRO A 128 -11.60 3.69 -10.53
N LYS A 129 -11.59 4.99 -10.30
CA LYS A 129 -11.39 6.00 -11.35
C LYS A 129 -9.97 6.04 -11.90
N LEU A 130 -9.01 5.61 -11.10
CA LEU A 130 -7.62 5.43 -11.51
C LEU A 130 -7.34 4.05 -12.13
N GLY A 131 -8.39 3.25 -12.43
CA GLY A 131 -8.24 1.95 -13.08
C GLY A 131 -7.81 0.82 -12.13
N TYR A 132 -8.16 0.90 -10.86
CA TYR A 132 -7.88 -0.12 -9.84
C TYR A 132 -6.39 -0.48 -9.71
N PRO A 133 -5.47 0.49 -9.59
CA PRO A 133 -4.08 0.15 -9.36
C PRO A 133 -3.93 -0.77 -8.14
N PRO A 134 -2.96 -1.71 -8.14
CA PRO A 134 -2.73 -2.57 -6.99
C PRO A 134 -2.44 -1.73 -5.74
N LEU A 135 -3.11 -2.03 -4.62
CA LEU A 135 -2.90 -1.29 -3.37
C LEU A 135 -1.65 -1.77 -2.62
N VAL A 136 -0.54 -1.89 -3.34
CA VAL A 136 0.80 -2.16 -2.82
C VAL A 136 1.70 -0.97 -3.12
N THR A 137 2.78 -0.82 -2.38
CA THR A 137 3.79 0.24 -2.61
C THR A 137 4.41 0.08 -4.00
N PRO A 138 4.54 1.15 -4.80
CA PRO A 138 4.23 2.56 -4.48
C PRO A 138 2.78 2.98 -4.80
N PHE A 139 2.00 2.18 -5.53
CA PHE A 139 0.69 2.56 -6.08
C PHE A 139 -0.35 2.92 -5.00
N SER A 140 -0.32 2.22 -3.86
CA SER A 140 -1.17 2.56 -2.71
C SER A 140 -0.93 3.99 -2.21
N GLN A 141 0.32 4.46 -2.29
CA GLN A 141 0.67 5.84 -1.93
C GLN A 141 0.09 6.85 -2.93
N TYR A 142 0.11 6.53 -4.22
CA TYR A 142 -0.46 7.40 -5.27
C TYR A 142 -1.96 7.57 -5.09
N VAL A 143 -2.70 6.48 -4.89
CA VAL A 143 -4.14 6.53 -4.62
C VAL A 143 -4.45 7.35 -3.37
N LYS A 144 -3.72 7.10 -2.28
CA LYS A 144 -3.86 7.83 -1.03
C LYS A 144 -3.58 9.32 -1.19
N ASN A 145 -2.50 9.68 -1.89
CA ASN A 145 -2.12 11.08 -2.07
C ASN A 145 -3.17 11.85 -2.88
N VAL A 146 -3.66 11.26 -3.96
CA VAL A 146 -4.75 11.86 -4.74
C VAL A 146 -6.00 12.04 -3.89
N ALA A 147 -6.40 11.03 -3.11
CA ALA A 147 -7.55 11.13 -2.23
C ALA A 147 -7.37 12.25 -1.18
N LEU A 148 -6.19 12.35 -0.56
CA LEU A 148 -5.89 13.41 0.41
C LEU A 148 -5.95 14.80 -0.22
N MET A 149 -5.37 14.97 -1.42
CA MET A 149 -5.42 16.24 -2.13
C MET A 149 -6.86 16.61 -2.51
N ASN A 150 -7.67 15.64 -2.94
CA ASN A 150 -9.08 15.88 -3.22
C ASN A 150 -9.85 16.29 -1.95
N VAL A 151 -9.65 15.63 -0.81
CA VAL A 151 -10.27 16.05 0.47
C VAL A 151 -9.90 17.49 0.81
N MET A 152 -8.62 17.85 0.67
CA MET A 152 -8.17 19.23 0.91
C MET A 152 -8.81 20.24 -0.04
N SER A 153 -8.91 19.91 -1.33
CA SER A 153 -9.56 20.76 -2.33
C SER A 153 -11.05 20.94 -2.03
N LEU A 154 -11.77 19.85 -1.71
CA LEU A 154 -13.19 19.90 -1.35
C LEU A 154 -13.45 20.77 -0.11
N ILE A 155 -12.62 20.67 0.93
CA ILE A 155 -12.70 21.53 2.12
C ILE A 155 -12.49 22.99 1.77
N LYS A 156 -11.63 23.30 0.80
CA LYS A 156 -11.46 24.65 0.28
C LYS A 156 -12.64 25.14 -0.56
N GLY A 157 -13.49 24.23 -1.03
CA GLY A 157 -14.59 24.52 -1.98
C GLY A 157 -14.13 24.47 -3.44
N GLU A 158 -13.02 23.81 -3.68
CA GLU A 158 -12.45 23.57 -5.02
C GLU A 158 -12.94 22.20 -5.55
N GLU A 159 -12.71 21.95 -6.82
CA GLU A 159 -13.02 20.67 -7.45
C GLU A 159 -11.95 19.60 -7.16
N ARG A 160 -12.31 18.35 -7.41
CA ARG A 160 -11.38 17.22 -7.37
C ARG A 160 -10.36 17.29 -8.50
N TRP A 161 -9.29 16.52 -8.38
CA TRP A 161 -8.25 16.34 -9.43
C TRP A 161 -7.42 17.58 -9.73
N THR A 162 -7.46 18.58 -8.86
CA THR A 162 -6.66 19.82 -9.01
C THR A 162 -5.17 19.55 -8.85
N MET A 163 -4.81 18.58 -8.01
CA MET A 163 -3.43 18.20 -7.72
C MET A 163 -3.23 16.70 -7.87
N ILE A 164 -2.49 16.31 -8.90
CA ILE A 164 -2.01 14.95 -9.13
C ILE A 164 -0.51 15.07 -9.38
N ASP A 165 0.30 14.36 -8.58
CA ASP A 165 1.75 14.38 -8.69
C ASP A 165 2.27 13.64 -9.94
N ASN A 166 3.52 13.88 -10.32
CA ASN A 166 4.11 13.33 -11.53
C ASN A 166 4.19 11.80 -11.52
N HIS A 167 4.48 11.18 -10.38
CA HIS A 167 4.56 9.71 -10.29
C HIS A 167 3.18 9.07 -10.44
N THR A 168 2.16 9.70 -9.88
CA THR A 168 0.77 9.29 -10.11
C THR A 168 0.38 9.44 -11.58
N TRP A 169 0.81 10.53 -12.25
CA TRP A 169 0.62 10.67 -13.69
C TRP A 169 1.35 9.59 -14.48
N ASP A 170 2.57 9.25 -14.13
CA ASP A 170 3.32 8.19 -14.81
C ASP A 170 2.60 6.83 -14.70
N MET A 171 1.99 6.52 -13.55
CA MET A 171 1.13 5.36 -13.38
C MET A 171 -0.13 5.45 -14.27
N ILE A 172 -0.85 6.57 -14.25
CA ILE A 172 -2.07 6.79 -15.05
C ILE A 172 -1.79 6.65 -16.55
N LEU A 173 -0.67 7.17 -17.01
CA LEU A 173 -0.27 7.18 -18.42
C LEU A 173 0.27 5.83 -18.91
N GLY A 174 0.41 4.84 -18.04
CA GLY A 174 0.85 3.49 -18.40
C GLY A 174 2.37 3.28 -18.36
N LYS A 175 3.17 4.26 -17.94
CA LYS A 175 4.64 4.12 -17.86
C LYS A 175 5.10 3.09 -16.83
N SER A 176 4.26 2.80 -15.82
CA SER A 176 4.50 1.76 -14.81
C SER A 176 3.84 0.43 -15.17
N GLY A 177 3.36 0.29 -16.40
CA GLY A 177 2.65 -0.87 -16.89
C GLY A 177 1.13 -0.69 -16.91
N ARG A 178 0.45 -1.69 -17.45
CA ARG A 178 -0.98 -1.66 -17.68
C ARG A 178 -1.78 -1.79 -16.39
N LEU A 179 -2.71 -0.88 -16.17
CA LEU A 179 -3.65 -0.91 -15.05
C LEU A 179 -4.66 -2.05 -15.17
N PRO A 180 -5.12 -2.64 -14.05
CA PRO A 180 -6.10 -3.73 -14.04
C PRO A 180 -7.47 -3.36 -14.64
N GLY A 181 -7.91 -2.13 -14.45
CA GLY A 181 -9.19 -1.61 -14.92
C GLY A 181 -9.06 -0.43 -15.85
N ALA A 182 -10.19 0.01 -16.40
CA ALA A 182 -10.24 1.20 -17.24
C ALA A 182 -10.17 2.48 -16.40
N LEU A 183 -9.46 3.48 -16.91
CA LEU A 183 -9.48 4.83 -16.35
C LEU A 183 -10.84 5.49 -16.55
N ALA A 184 -11.27 6.29 -15.59
CA ALA A 184 -12.48 7.08 -15.73
C ALA A 184 -12.35 8.13 -16.85
N PRO A 185 -13.46 8.44 -17.57
CA PRO A 185 -13.43 9.40 -18.68
C PRO A 185 -12.89 10.77 -18.28
N GLU A 186 -13.18 11.25 -17.07
CA GLU A 186 -12.69 12.52 -16.54
C GLU A 186 -11.16 12.55 -16.39
N ILE A 187 -10.54 11.44 -16.01
CA ILE A 187 -9.07 11.34 -15.90
C ILE A 187 -8.43 11.35 -17.28
N ILE A 188 -9.03 10.64 -18.23
CA ILE A 188 -8.57 10.66 -19.64
C ILE A 188 -8.69 12.06 -20.24
N ALA A 189 -9.79 12.76 -19.97
CA ALA A 189 -10.01 14.12 -20.44
C ALA A 189 -8.96 15.09 -19.85
N LEU A 190 -8.70 14.98 -18.55
CA LEU A 190 -7.70 15.80 -17.86
C LEU A 190 -6.28 15.54 -18.38
N ALA A 191 -5.92 14.28 -18.66
CA ALA A 191 -4.63 13.96 -19.26
C ALA A 191 -4.46 14.60 -20.64
N LYS A 192 -5.51 14.55 -21.48
CA LYS A 192 -5.52 15.18 -22.81
C LYS A 192 -5.41 16.70 -22.73
N GLU A 193 -6.14 17.33 -21.81
CA GLU A 193 -6.08 18.78 -21.59
C GLU A 193 -4.67 19.24 -21.21
N LYS A 194 -3.95 18.42 -20.43
CA LYS A 194 -2.56 18.66 -20.04
C LYS A 194 -1.54 18.31 -21.14
N GLY A 195 -1.99 17.75 -22.26
CA GLY A 195 -1.11 17.32 -23.35
C GLY A 195 -0.29 16.07 -23.05
N TYR A 196 -0.75 15.23 -22.14
CA TYR A 196 -0.08 13.98 -21.78
C TYR A 196 -0.43 12.88 -22.77
N GLU A 197 0.54 12.04 -23.09
CA GLU A 197 0.41 10.89 -23.96
C GLU A 197 0.42 9.59 -23.16
N PHE A 198 -0.53 8.70 -23.51
CA PHE A 198 -0.58 7.35 -22.93
C PHE A 198 0.37 6.42 -23.65
N THR A 199 0.92 5.45 -22.92
CA THR A 199 1.77 4.40 -23.49
C THR A 199 1.27 3.02 -23.07
N ASP A 200 1.45 2.06 -23.99
CA ASP A 200 1.23 0.63 -23.74
C ASP A 200 2.57 -0.15 -23.74
N GLU A 201 3.69 0.57 -23.70
CA GLU A 201 5.01 -0.07 -23.66
C GLU A 201 5.18 -0.86 -22.37
N ASP A 202 5.79 -2.03 -22.51
CA ASP A 202 6.14 -2.85 -21.35
C ASP A 202 7.32 -2.19 -20.61
N PRO A 203 7.13 -1.72 -19.36
CA PRO A 203 8.19 -1.05 -18.61
C PRO A 203 9.39 -1.97 -18.35
N GLN A 204 9.22 -3.30 -18.38
CA GLN A 204 10.30 -4.25 -18.22
C GLN A 204 11.40 -4.11 -19.29
N LYS A 205 11.06 -3.58 -20.47
CA LYS A 205 12.03 -3.30 -21.52
C LYS A 205 13.09 -2.25 -21.11
N ASN A 206 12.74 -1.39 -20.18
CA ASN A 206 13.62 -0.35 -19.64
C ASN A 206 14.58 -0.89 -18.55
N TYR A 207 14.32 -2.11 -18.09
CA TYR A 207 15.09 -2.79 -17.05
C TYR A 207 15.53 -4.16 -17.54
N PRO A 208 16.52 -4.21 -18.48
CA PRO A 208 17.04 -5.48 -18.96
C PRO A 208 17.69 -6.26 -17.80
N ASP A 209 17.63 -7.58 -17.89
CA ASP A 209 18.34 -8.44 -16.94
C ASP A 209 19.85 -8.23 -17.10
N GLN A 210 20.52 -7.83 -16.05
CA GLN A 210 21.94 -7.54 -16.00
C GLN A 210 22.73 -8.57 -15.18
N LEU A 211 22.11 -9.63 -14.72
CA LEU A 211 22.76 -10.63 -13.87
C LEU A 211 23.96 -11.28 -14.54
N ASP A 212 23.88 -11.54 -15.84
CA ASP A 212 25.01 -12.09 -16.61
C ASP A 212 26.19 -11.11 -16.71
N GLU A 213 25.91 -9.81 -16.79
CA GLU A 213 26.94 -8.76 -16.78
C GLU A 213 27.64 -8.70 -15.42
N TYR A 214 26.86 -8.74 -14.33
CA TYR A 214 27.40 -8.75 -12.98
C TYR A 214 28.19 -10.03 -12.69
N ARG A 215 27.73 -11.19 -13.17
CA ARG A 215 28.46 -12.44 -13.07
C ARG A 215 29.83 -12.38 -13.78
N LYS A 216 29.87 -11.78 -14.96
CA LYS A 216 31.10 -11.54 -15.69
C LYS A 216 32.05 -10.62 -14.93
N GLU A 217 31.54 -9.51 -14.41
CA GLU A 217 32.31 -8.55 -13.59
C GLU A 217 32.92 -9.22 -12.37
N MET A 218 32.13 -10.02 -11.64
CA MET A 218 32.61 -10.77 -10.46
C MET A 218 33.71 -11.76 -10.85
N THR A 219 33.55 -12.46 -11.98
CA THR A 219 34.56 -13.40 -12.50
C THR A 219 35.87 -12.69 -12.87
N GLU A 220 35.76 -11.54 -13.53
CA GLU A 220 36.94 -10.75 -13.93
C GLU A 220 37.70 -10.19 -12.73
N ASN A 221 37.00 -9.87 -11.65
CA ASN A 221 37.58 -9.38 -10.40
C ASN A 221 38.00 -10.50 -9.44
N GLY A 222 37.71 -11.76 -9.75
CA GLY A 222 38.00 -12.90 -8.88
C GLY A 222 37.22 -12.91 -7.60
N TRP A 223 35.99 -12.35 -7.59
CA TRP A 223 35.11 -12.34 -6.45
C TRP A 223 34.36 -13.66 -6.33
N ASP A 224 34.11 -14.08 -5.10
CA ASP A 224 33.30 -15.26 -4.78
C ASP A 224 31.81 -14.97 -5.05
N PHE A 225 31.09 -15.95 -5.59
CA PHE A 225 29.65 -15.84 -5.82
C PHE A 225 28.82 -16.18 -4.57
N GLY A 226 29.45 -16.73 -3.52
CA GLY A 226 28.78 -17.28 -2.36
C GLY A 226 28.08 -18.60 -2.66
N GLN A 227 27.31 -19.09 -1.66
CA GLN A 227 26.42 -20.21 -1.88
C GLN A 227 25.16 -19.73 -2.63
N ASP A 228 24.75 -20.48 -3.65
CA ASP A 228 23.54 -20.16 -4.41
C ASP A 228 23.52 -18.74 -5.02
N ASP A 229 24.70 -18.26 -5.43
CA ASP A 229 24.84 -16.91 -6.05
C ASP A 229 24.44 -15.74 -5.12
N GLU A 230 24.51 -15.88 -3.81
CA GLU A 230 24.10 -14.84 -2.83
C GLU A 230 24.83 -13.51 -3.07
N GLU A 231 26.15 -13.55 -3.25
CA GLU A 231 26.97 -12.35 -3.49
C GLU A 231 26.66 -11.68 -4.83
N LEU A 232 26.27 -12.46 -5.84
CA LEU A 232 25.82 -11.92 -7.12
C LEU A 232 24.52 -11.12 -6.98
N PHE A 233 23.56 -11.66 -6.23
CA PHE A 233 22.32 -10.95 -5.97
C PHE A 233 22.52 -9.71 -5.11
N GLU A 234 23.43 -9.77 -4.13
CA GLU A 234 23.79 -8.59 -3.32
C GLU A 234 24.44 -7.50 -4.17
N LEU A 235 25.32 -7.87 -5.12
CA LEU A 235 25.92 -6.91 -6.06
C LEU A 235 24.85 -6.27 -6.95
N ALA A 236 23.92 -7.07 -7.47
CA ALA A 236 22.81 -6.58 -8.28
C ALA A 236 21.91 -5.61 -7.53
N ASP A 237 21.56 -5.91 -6.28
CA ASP A 237 20.77 -5.04 -5.41
C ASP A 237 21.48 -3.71 -5.16
N ARG A 238 22.75 -3.72 -4.80
CA ARG A 238 23.54 -2.51 -4.57
C ARG A 238 23.62 -1.60 -5.80
N LYS A 239 23.71 -2.18 -7.01
CA LYS A 239 23.81 -1.42 -8.26
C LYS A 239 22.46 -0.92 -8.78
N SER A 240 21.35 -1.54 -8.36
CA SER A 240 20.02 -1.09 -8.75
C SER A 240 19.53 0.16 -7.99
N VAL A 241 20.26 0.58 -6.94
CA VAL A 241 19.88 1.70 -6.05
C VAL A 241 20.55 3.04 -6.47
N VAL A 242 21.25 3.07 -7.58
CA VAL A 242 21.95 4.29 -8.07
C VAL A 242 21.13 5.08 -9.06
#